data_c51b99b40149f29b0a5417ebeab74151
#
_entry.id   c51b99b40149f29b0a5417ebeab74151
#
_cell.length_a   1.000
_cell.length_b   1.000
_cell.length_c   1.000
_cell.angle_alpha   90.00
_cell.angle_beta   90.00
_cell.angle_gamma   90.00
#
_symmetry.space_group_name_H-M   'P 1'
#
loop_
_entity.id
_entity.type
_entity.pdbx_description
1 polymer ?
#
loop_
_entity_poly.entity_id
_entity_poly.type
_entity_poly.pdbx_seq_one_letter_code
_entity_poly.pdbx_strand_id
1 'polypeptide(L)'
;RYIKAGFTLMHIDSHMHTHINYSIFSVLMDVLYNHGFKSIRLARNIQSTNISIIKYFYKMYINRQLYKFNSRDITYRKIKYFLGYKDYLLLDNFDNAEIMIHPVIVNGVITDSTADLNSNCNLIDILNLMSDKI
;
A
#
# COMPACT_ATOMS: atom_id res chain seq x y z
N ARG A 1 14.81 -17.50 3.78
CA ARG A 1 14.60 -18.09 2.43
C ARG A 1 14.76 -17.05 1.31
N TYR A 2 14.10 -15.88 1.38
CA TYR A 2 14.14 -14.85 0.34
C TYR A 2 15.57 -14.43 -0.04
N ILE A 3 16.37 -14.02 0.96
CA ILE A 3 17.75 -13.60 0.74
C ILE A 3 18.59 -14.74 0.14
N LYS A 4 18.41 -15.98 0.60
CA LYS A 4 19.09 -17.16 0.05
C LYS A 4 18.70 -17.46 -1.40
N ALA A 5 17.52 -17.02 -1.84
CA ALA A 5 17.04 -17.16 -3.22
C ALA A 5 17.49 -16.02 -4.15
N GLY A 6 18.32 -15.09 -3.66
CA GLY A 6 18.89 -14.00 -4.48
C GLY A 6 17.96 -12.81 -4.71
N PHE A 7 16.84 -12.71 -3.99
CA PHE A 7 15.96 -11.55 -4.10
C PHE A 7 16.62 -10.31 -3.50
N THR A 8 16.70 -9.25 -4.30
CA THR A 8 17.29 -7.96 -3.91
C THR A 8 16.25 -6.94 -3.45
N LEU A 9 14.99 -7.10 -3.86
CA LEU A 9 13.91 -6.23 -3.44
C LEU A 9 13.43 -6.65 -2.05
N MET A 10 13.55 -5.73 -1.09
CA MET A 10 13.25 -5.99 0.32
C MET A 10 12.15 -5.03 0.81
N HIS A 11 11.05 -5.02 0.06
CA HIS A 11 9.80 -4.37 0.50
C HIS A 11 8.94 -5.35 1.29
N ILE A 12 8.38 -4.89 2.39
CA ILE A 12 7.47 -5.68 3.21
C ILE A 12 6.05 -5.17 3.07
N ASP A 13 5.19 -6.10 2.79
CA ASP A 13 3.75 -5.97 2.94
C ASP A 13 3.24 -7.04 3.91
N SER A 14 2.08 -6.84 4.51
CA SER A 14 1.46 -7.81 5.38
C SER A 14 -0.01 -8.03 5.04
N HIS A 15 -0.43 -9.29 5.14
CA HIS A 15 -1.83 -9.64 5.00
C HIS A 15 -2.68 -8.93 6.08
N MET A 16 -3.84 -8.40 5.69
CA MET A 16 -4.81 -7.73 6.57
C MET A 16 -4.22 -6.59 7.43
N HIS A 17 -3.20 -5.89 6.92
CA HIS A 17 -2.57 -4.77 7.62
C HIS A 17 -1.97 -5.14 9.00
N THR A 18 -1.59 -6.37 9.22
CA THR A 18 -1.07 -6.86 10.49
C THR A 18 0.14 -6.06 10.97
N HIS A 19 0.97 -5.56 10.05
CA HIS A 19 2.17 -4.76 10.35
C HIS A 19 1.88 -3.45 11.11
N ILE A 20 0.65 -2.94 11.05
CA ILE A 20 0.26 -1.71 11.77
C ILE A 20 -0.39 -1.99 13.13
N ASN A 21 -0.53 -3.24 13.55
CA ASN A 21 -0.94 -3.55 14.92
C ASN A 21 0.18 -3.13 15.88
N TYR A 22 -0.16 -2.39 16.94
CA TYR A 22 0.83 -1.79 17.84
C TYR A 22 1.83 -2.80 18.42
N SER A 23 1.34 -3.93 18.91
CA SER A 23 2.20 -4.97 19.50
C SER A 23 3.15 -5.61 18.46
N ILE A 24 2.72 -5.72 17.21
CA ILE A 24 3.54 -6.26 16.14
C ILE A 24 4.47 -5.18 15.60
N PHE A 25 3.98 -3.96 15.46
CA PHE A 25 4.72 -2.84 14.91
C PHE A 25 6.02 -2.55 15.66
N SER A 26 5.99 -2.54 17.00
CA SER A 26 7.16 -2.27 17.82
C SER A 26 8.29 -3.28 17.57
N VAL A 27 7.94 -4.57 17.58
CA VAL A 27 8.90 -5.66 17.32
C VAL A 27 9.35 -5.68 15.86
N LEU A 28 8.41 -5.43 14.94
CA LEU A 28 8.68 -5.45 13.51
C LEU A 28 9.70 -4.39 13.11
N MET A 29 9.60 -3.18 13.65
CA MET A 29 10.54 -2.10 13.31
C MET A 29 11.98 -2.48 13.67
N ASP A 30 12.21 -3.10 14.82
CA ASP A 30 13.54 -3.58 15.21
C ASP A 30 14.05 -4.66 14.26
N VAL A 31 13.21 -5.61 13.88
CA VAL A 31 13.54 -6.65 12.90
C VAL A 31 13.91 -6.03 11.55
N LEU A 32 13.14 -5.06 11.06
CA LEU A 32 13.40 -4.40 9.79
C LEU A 32 14.74 -3.68 9.76
N TYR A 33 15.08 -2.96 10.84
CA TYR A 33 16.36 -2.27 10.96
C TYR A 33 17.54 -3.25 11.00
N ASN A 34 17.42 -4.31 11.80
CA ASN A 34 18.52 -5.26 12.03
C ASN A 34 18.78 -6.19 10.84
N HIS A 35 17.79 -6.46 10.02
CA HIS A 35 17.91 -7.35 8.85
C HIS A 35 18.07 -6.62 7.52
N GLY A 36 18.22 -5.29 7.54
CA GLY A 36 18.51 -4.50 6.34
C GLY A 36 17.35 -4.39 5.34
N PHE A 37 16.11 -4.53 5.80
CA PHE A 37 14.95 -4.25 4.95
C PHE A 37 14.95 -2.78 4.53
N LYS A 38 14.51 -2.51 3.32
CA LYS A 38 14.59 -1.18 2.72
C LYS A 38 13.31 -0.38 2.89
N SER A 39 12.16 -1.05 2.77
CA SER A 39 10.86 -0.39 2.79
C SER A 39 9.75 -1.28 3.31
N ILE A 40 8.67 -0.66 3.72
CA ILE A 40 7.45 -1.31 4.20
C ILE A 40 6.23 -0.48 3.76
N ARG A 41 5.15 -1.15 3.43
CA ARG A 41 3.88 -0.53 3.06
C ARG A 41 3.35 0.39 4.16
N LEU A 42 2.78 1.53 3.78
CA LEU A 42 2.14 2.47 4.70
C LEU A 42 0.82 1.92 5.26
N ALA A 43 0.38 2.44 6.38
CA ALA A 43 -1.01 2.30 6.79
C ALA A 43 -1.90 3.11 5.83
N ARG A 44 -3.04 2.55 5.39
CA ARG A 44 -3.98 3.21 4.48
C ARG A 44 -4.36 4.60 5.02
N ASN A 45 -3.98 5.63 4.31
CA ASN A 45 -4.16 7.03 4.68
C ASN A 45 -5.11 7.80 3.76
N ILE A 46 -5.47 7.22 2.61
CA ILE A 46 -6.57 7.69 1.77
C ILE A 46 -7.71 6.67 1.86
N GLN A 47 -8.90 7.13 2.20
CA GLN A 47 -10.09 6.29 2.27
C GLN A 47 -11.36 7.15 2.20
N SER A 48 -12.38 6.65 1.51
CA SER A 48 -13.69 7.29 1.35
C SER A 48 -14.58 7.20 2.59
N THR A 49 -14.27 6.31 3.53
CA THR A 49 -15.09 6.07 4.71
C THR A 49 -14.59 6.85 5.92
N ASN A 50 -15.52 7.36 6.72
CA ASN A 50 -15.20 8.01 7.98
C ASN A 50 -14.54 7.04 8.96
N ILE A 51 -13.46 7.47 9.58
CA ILE A 51 -12.79 6.74 10.66
C ILE A 51 -12.89 7.50 11.97
N SER A 52 -12.85 6.79 13.08
CA SER A 52 -12.81 7.46 14.38
C SER A 52 -11.54 8.31 14.53
N ILE A 53 -11.65 9.39 15.26
CA ILE A 53 -10.55 10.33 15.53
C ILE A 53 -9.34 9.60 16.13
N ILE A 54 -9.56 8.67 17.05
CA ILE A 54 -8.49 7.87 17.67
C ILE A 54 -7.74 7.05 16.61
N LYS A 55 -8.48 6.38 15.72
CA LYS A 55 -7.88 5.59 14.63
C LYS A 55 -7.13 6.47 13.64
N TYR A 56 -7.61 7.68 13.40
CA TYR A 56 -6.92 8.67 12.55
C TYR A 56 -5.56 9.05 13.12
N PHE A 57 -5.50 9.48 14.39
CA PHE A 57 -4.24 9.84 15.03
C PHE A 57 -3.28 8.65 15.16
N TYR A 58 -3.81 7.47 15.44
CA TYR A 58 -3.01 6.26 15.47
C TYR A 58 -2.35 5.96 14.12
N LYS A 59 -3.13 6.00 13.02
CA LYS A 59 -2.58 5.82 11.66
C LYS A 59 -1.56 6.90 11.31
N MET A 60 -1.81 8.13 11.69
CA MET A 60 -0.88 9.24 11.47
C MET A 60 0.45 8.99 12.20
N TYR A 61 0.41 8.54 13.45
CA TYR A 61 1.61 8.17 14.22
C TYR A 61 2.38 7.03 13.53
N ILE A 62 1.70 5.94 13.19
CA ILE A 62 2.30 4.79 12.52
C ILE A 62 2.93 5.22 11.18
N ASN A 63 2.19 5.94 10.35
CA ASN A 63 2.71 6.40 9.06
C ASN A 63 3.93 7.31 9.20
N ARG A 64 3.98 8.16 10.22
CA ARG A 64 5.18 8.96 10.47
C ARG A 64 6.43 8.10 10.70
N GLN A 65 6.30 6.99 11.44
CA GLN A 65 7.41 6.06 11.64
C GLN A 65 7.78 5.30 10.35
N LEU A 66 6.75 4.84 9.61
CA LEU A 66 6.94 4.15 8.33
C LEU A 66 7.59 5.06 7.28
N TYR A 67 7.18 6.34 7.18
CA TYR A 67 7.85 7.32 6.31
C TYR A 67 9.32 7.50 6.68
N LYS A 68 9.62 7.63 7.97
CA LYS A 68 11.00 7.74 8.43
C LYS A 68 11.83 6.51 8.05
N PHE A 69 11.24 5.33 8.13
CA PHE A 69 11.88 4.09 7.72
C PHE A 69 12.08 4.05 6.19
N ASN A 70 11.02 4.29 5.41
CA ASN A 70 11.03 4.23 3.95
C ASN A 70 11.90 5.30 3.30
N SER A 71 12.12 6.45 3.97
CA SER A 71 12.98 7.52 3.46
C SER A 71 14.44 7.11 3.29
N ARG A 72 14.84 5.95 3.80
CA ARG A 72 16.16 5.34 3.62
C ARG A 72 16.34 4.74 2.22
N ASP A 73 15.24 4.40 1.56
CA ASP A 73 15.25 3.90 0.19
C ASP A 73 14.74 4.97 -0.77
N ILE A 74 15.53 5.28 -1.80
CA ILE A 74 15.21 6.34 -2.77
C ILE A 74 13.92 6.02 -3.52
N THR A 75 13.67 4.74 -3.81
CA THR A 75 12.48 4.29 -4.55
C THR A 75 11.20 4.55 -3.76
N TYR A 76 11.20 4.20 -2.47
CA TYR A 76 10.01 4.31 -1.61
C TYR A 76 9.88 5.66 -0.90
N ARG A 77 10.93 6.47 -0.88
CA ARG A 77 10.88 7.80 -0.25
C ARG A 77 9.78 8.71 -0.83
N LYS A 78 9.41 8.49 -2.08
CA LYS A 78 8.41 9.28 -2.77
C LYS A 78 6.97 8.83 -2.49
N ILE A 79 6.75 7.61 -2.00
CA ILE A 79 5.41 7.10 -1.73
C ILE A 79 4.81 7.84 -0.53
N LYS A 80 3.74 8.57 -0.79
CA LYS A 80 3.03 9.39 0.22
C LYS A 80 1.67 8.81 0.59
N TYR A 81 1.08 8.04 -0.31
CA TYR A 81 -0.29 7.56 -0.17
C TYR A 81 -0.33 6.05 -0.28
N PHE A 82 -1.14 5.43 0.56
CA PHE A 82 -1.55 4.05 0.41
C PHE A 82 -3.07 3.98 0.48
N LEU A 83 -3.69 3.38 -0.53
CA LEU A 83 -5.14 3.35 -0.71
C LEU A 83 -5.61 2.03 -1.34
N GLY A 84 -6.91 1.76 -1.20
CA GLY A 84 -7.56 0.67 -1.92
C GLY A 84 -8.04 1.14 -3.30
N TYR A 85 -8.37 0.17 -4.14
CA TYR A 85 -8.85 0.43 -5.49
C TYR A 85 -10.05 1.41 -5.55
N LYS A 86 -11.04 1.28 -4.66
CA LYS A 86 -12.20 2.21 -4.62
C LYS A 86 -11.79 3.66 -4.37
N ASP A 87 -10.78 3.87 -3.53
CA ASP A 87 -10.36 5.22 -3.20
C ASP A 87 -9.48 5.82 -4.28
N TYR A 88 -8.85 4.97 -5.10
CA TYR A 88 -8.09 5.39 -6.27
C TYR A 88 -8.92 6.24 -7.22
N LEU A 89 -10.18 5.84 -7.45
CA LEU A 89 -11.10 6.57 -8.34
C LEU A 89 -11.48 7.97 -7.80
N LEU A 90 -11.16 8.28 -6.53
CA LEU A 90 -11.44 9.57 -5.89
C LEU A 90 -10.26 10.53 -5.94
N LEU A 91 -9.11 10.09 -6.44
CA LEU A 91 -7.92 10.92 -6.54
C LEU A 91 -7.78 11.50 -7.95
N ASP A 92 -7.61 12.81 -8.02
CA ASP A 92 -7.34 13.52 -9.29
C ASP A 92 -5.88 13.33 -9.75
N ASN A 93 -4.98 13.00 -8.82
CA ASN A 93 -3.56 12.81 -9.09
C ASN A 93 -3.01 11.61 -8.29
N PHE A 94 -2.36 10.69 -9.00
CA PHE A 94 -1.86 9.41 -8.48
C PHE A 94 -0.35 9.39 -8.22
N ASP A 95 0.32 10.52 -8.39
CA ASP A 95 1.75 10.58 -8.15
C ASP A 95 2.06 10.23 -6.71
N ASN A 96 3.02 9.32 -6.54
CA ASN A 96 3.49 8.88 -5.23
C ASN A 96 2.46 8.07 -4.41
N ALA A 97 1.59 7.31 -5.08
CA ALA A 97 0.64 6.42 -4.45
C ALA A 97 0.99 4.94 -4.65
N GLU A 98 0.76 4.14 -3.62
CA GLU A 98 0.74 2.68 -3.67
C GLU A 98 -0.71 2.21 -3.56
N ILE A 99 -1.16 1.40 -4.52
CA ILE A 99 -2.56 0.98 -4.63
C ILE A 99 -2.67 -0.51 -4.31
N MET A 100 -3.54 -0.84 -3.38
CA MET A 100 -3.89 -2.22 -3.07
C MET A 100 -5.01 -2.68 -4.00
N ILE A 101 -4.76 -3.76 -4.71
CA ILE A 101 -5.72 -4.40 -5.61
C ILE A 101 -5.93 -5.87 -5.24
N HIS A 102 -7.17 -6.35 -5.42
CA HIS A 102 -7.56 -7.75 -5.22
C HIS A 102 -8.18 -8.26 -6.53
N PRO A 103 -7.35 -8.68 -7.49
CA PRO A 103 -7.84 -9.02 -8.82
C PRO A 103 -8.75 -10.25 -8.79
N VAL A 104 -9.88 -10.14 -9.46
CA VAL A 104 -10.85 -11.22 -9.69
C VAL A 104 -11.32 -11.17 -11.14
N ILE A 105 -11.78 -12.30 -11.66
CA ILE A 105 -12.39 -12.36 -13.00
C ILE A 105 -13.90 -12.43 -12.82
N VAL A 106 -14.60 -11.45 -13.38
CA VAL A 106 -16.06 -11.39 -13.42
C VAL A 106 -16.49 -11.25 -14.87
N ASN A 107 -17.28 -12.19 -15.37
CA ASN A 107 -17.76 -12.22 -16.77
C ASN A 107 -16.64 -12.08 -17.81
N GLY A 108 -15.47 -12.66 -17.54
CA GLY A 108 -14.31 -12.61 -18.45
C GLY A 108 -13.50 -11.31 -18.37
N VAL A 109 -13.86 -10.37 -17.52
CA VAL A 109 -13.15 -9.10 -17.27
C VAL A 109 -12.38 -9.18 -15.97
N ILE A 110 -11.12 -8.74 -15.98
CA ILE A 110 -10.31 -8.64 -14.78
C ILE A 110 -10.68 -7.32 -14.06
N THR A 111 -11.17 -7.46 -12.84
CA THR A 111 -11.61 -6.33 -11.98
C THR A 111 -11.07 -6.50 -10.56
N ASP A 112 -11.30 -5.51 -9.69
CA ASP A 112 -11.00 -5.63 -8.26
C ASP A 112 -12.21 -6.18 -7.49
N SER A 113 -11.99 -7.08 -6.53
CA SER A 113 -13.07 -7.68 -5.72
C SER A 113 -13.86 -6.67 -4.89
N THR A 114 -13.31 -5.48 -4.67
CA THR A 114 -13.96 -4.38 -3.96
C THR A 114 -14.66 -3.38 -4.88
N ALA A 115 -14.51 -3.51 -6.20
CA ALA A 115 -15.21 -2.69 -7.17
C ALA A 115 -16.72 -2.99 -7.15
N ASP A 116 -17.54 -1.99 -7.41
CA ASP A 116 -18.96 -2.24 -7.65
C ASP A 116 -19.11 -3.00 -8.97
N LEU A 117 -19.78 -4.14 -8.93
CA LEU A 117 -19.98 -5.04 -10.08
C LEU A 117 -20.64 -4.34 -11.29
N ASN A 118 -21.27 -3.18 -11.05
CA ASN A 118 -21.88 -2.33 -12.10
C ASN A 118 -20.91 -1.30 -12.68
N SER A 119 -19.71 -1.15 -12.11
CA SER A 119 -18.69 -0.29 -12.70
C SER A 119 -17.97 -1.08 -13.79
N ASN A 120 -18.07 -0.65 -15.04
CA ASN A 120 -17.32 -1.21 -16.18
C ASN A 120 -15.79 -0.96 -16.07
N CYS A 121 -15.27 -0.84 -14.86
CA CYS A 121 -13.85 -0.60 -14.63
C CYS A 121 -13.06 -1.88 -14.82
N ASN A 122 -12.43 -1.99 -15.97
CA ASN A 122 -11.44 -3.01 -16.25
C ASN A 122 -10.11 -2.63 -15.60
N LEU A 123 -9.55 -3.53 -14.80
CA LEU A 123 -8.25 -3.31 -14.15
C LEU A 123 -7.12 -3.07 -15.17
N ILE A 124 -7.21 -3.67 -16.35
CA ILE A 124 -6.25 -3.50 -17.44
C ILE A 124 -6.24 -2.05 -17.92
N ASP A 125 -7.39 -1.40 -18.05
CA ASP A 125 -7.48 0.00 -18.52
C ASP A 125 -6.79 0.93 -17.51
N ILE A 126 -6.89 0.65 -16.21
CA ILE A 126 -6.21 1.42 -15.18
C ILE A 126 -4.70 1.19 -15.21
N LEU A 127 -4.26 -0.05 -15.39
CA LEU A 127 -2.83 -0.35 -15.51
C LEU A 127 -2.22 0.34 -16.74
N ASN A 128 -2.96 0.39 -17.85
CA ASN A 128 -2.53 1.13 -19.05
C ASN A 128 -2.43 2.63 -18.75
N LEU A 129 -3.44 3.24 -18.11
CA LEU A 129 -3.40 4.65 -17.72
C LEU A 129 -2.25 4.99 -16.77
N MET A 130 -1.81 4.03 -15.97
CA MET A 130 -0.64 4.20 -15.10
C MET A 130 0.67 4.07 -15.87
N SER A 131 0.75 3.18 -16.87
CA SER A 131 1.96 2.99 -17.68
C SER A 131 2.28 4.20 -18.56
N ASP A 132 1.26 4.93 -19.03
CA ASP A 132 1.42 6.11 -19.87
C ASP A 132 1.95 7.34 -19.11
N LYS A 133 2.09 7.23 -17.77
CA LYS A 133 2.57 8.31 -16.89
C LYS A 133 3.99 8.06 -16.33
N ILE A 134 4.62 6.95 -16.67
CA ILE A 134 5.99 6.59 -16.28
C ILE A 134 6.97 6.95 -17.39
#